data_ae2377900909e289bae1ed0da19667b3
#
_entry.id   ae2377900909e289bae1ed0da19667b3
#
_cell.length_a   1.000
_cell.length_b   1.000
_cell.length_c   1.000
_cell.angle_alpha   90.00
_cell.angle_beta   90.00
_cell.angle_gamma   90.00
#
_symmetry.space_group_name_H-M   'P 1'
#
loop_
_entity.id
_entity.type
_entity.pdbx_description
1 polymer ?
#
loop_
_entity_poly.entity_id
_entity_poly.type
_entity_poly.pdbx_seq_one_letter_code
_entity_poly.pdbx_strand_id
1 'polypeptide(L)'
;MILANLLLASAALGGASEPAPVAGPVLSWSAPTTFVAGLSYEVQIDVEAPEGGTVVASWLFSPAAFTVDGKPLSKREDRGTLQLPAGFKISGRLDLGPHLKPGKSFKLGFATDISDGEPIEVQLLELAPDGLDFMAMPIDQLSKFNVLLRTNRGDIVVKVWPDVAPNHARNFLDLTYTDFYDETTFHRVIPGFMIQGGDRTGSGGGTGPRQLTLEPSEKPHVRGVLSMARTNDPNGASCQFFIMHGNAKHLDGQYTAFGEVLSGMDAVDRIATAATGRSGSENSRPLEPQTILRALVVQPVK
;
A
#
# COMPACT_ATOMS: atom_id res chain seq x y z
N MET A 1 17.98 39.46 -6.03
CA MET A 1 18.97 40.39 -5.50
C MET A 1 19.68 39.64 -4.39
N ILE A 2 20.68 38.77 -4.68
CA ILE A 2 22.12 39.04 -4.78
C ILE A 2 22.66 39.73 -3.50
N LEU A 3 23.38 38.97 -2.71
CA LEU A 3 24.52 39.33 -1.89
C LEU A 3 25.21 37.98 -1.56
N ALA A 4 26.18 37.56 -2.23
CA ALA A 4 27.60 37.89 -2.48
C ALA A 4 28.49 37.87 -1.21
N ASN A 5 29.24 36.77 -1.13
CA ASN A 5 30.61 36.54 -0.68
C ASN A 5 31.29 37.63 0.18
N LEU A 6 31.88 37.20 1.28
CA LEU A 6 33.18 37.66 1.70
C LEU A 6 34.04 36.48 2.17
N LEU A 7 34.97 36.08 1.30
CA LEU A 7 36.16 35.30 1.68
C LEU A 7 37.09 36.20 2.51
N LEU A 8 37.49 35.80 3.69
CA LEU A 8 38.72 36.26 4.31
C LEU A 8 39.59 35.04 4.58
N ALA A 9 40.62 34.92 3.80
CA ALA A 9 41.72 34.01 4.06
C ALA A 9 42.54 34.49 5.26
N SER A 10 42.69 33.60 6.23
CA SER A 10 43.73 33.68 7.24
C SER A 10 44.44 32.35 7.32
N ALA A 11 45.75 32.41 7.03
CA ALA A 11 46.61 31.25 6.94
C ALA A 11 47.05 30.72 8.32
N ALA A 12 47.12 29.42 8.41
CA ALA A 12 48.03 28.57 9.16
C ALA A 12 48.23 28.78 10.66
N LEU A 13 47.67 27.85 11.40
CA LEU A 13 48.38 27.17 12.52
C LEU A 13 47.68 25.82 12.74
N GLY A 14 48.47 24.74 12.94
CA GLY A 14 48.12 23.33 12.93
C GLY A 14 46.72 22.99 13.48
N GLY A 15 45.83 22.66 12.58
CA GLY A 15 44.46 22.32 12.92
C GLY A 15 44.36 20.82 13.28
N ALA A 16 44.01 20.57 14.52
CA ALA A 16 43.22 19.37 14.80
C ALA A 16 41.96 19.47 13.92
N SER A 17 41.75 18.53 13.02
CA SER A 17 40.50 18.44 12.27
C SER A 17 39.38 18.42 13.29
N GLU A 18 38.43 19.36 13.20
CA GLU A 18 37.18 19.24 13.94
C GLU A 18 36.60 17.87 13.65
N PRO A 19 36.25 17.08 14.68
CA PRO A 19 35.61 15.80 14.44
C PRO A 19 34.35 16.08 13.63
N ALA A 20 34.13 15.29 12.58
CA ALA A 20 32.90 15.35 11.80
C ALA A 20 31.70 15.32 12.77
N PRO A 21 30.62 16.09 12.53
CA PRO A 21 29.47 16.10 13.41
C PRO A 21 29.01 14.67 13.64
N VAL A 22 29.00 14.24 14.88
CA VAL A 22 28.58 12.91 15.30
C VAL A 22 27.10 12.79 14.88
N ALA A 23 26.82 11.83 14.02
CA ALA A 23 25.45 11.60 13.56
C ALA A 23 24.59 11.14 14.75
N GLY A 24 23.67 12.00 15.18
CA GLY A 24 22.75 11.69 16.25
C GLY A 24 21.77 10.55 15.86
N PRO A 25 20.87 10.17 16.77
CA PRO A 25 19.82 9.20 16.46
C PRO A 25 18.99 9.66 15.27
N VAL A 26 18.75 8.73 14.35
CA VAL A 26 17.90 8.94 13.16
C VAL A 26 16.59 8.19 13.36
N LEU A 27 15.49 8.86 13.12
CA LEU A 27 14.16 8.29 13.19
C LEU A 27 13.53 8.38 11.80
N SER A 28 13.05 7.24 11.30
CA SER A 28 12.23 7.14 10.10
C SER A 28 10.89 6.50 10.43
N TRP A 29 9.89 6.85 9.66
CA TRP A 29 8.56 6.27 9.80
C TRP A 29 7.88 6.12 8.46
N SER A 30 6.95 5.17 8.37
CA SER A 30 6.11 4.98 7.21
C SER A 30 4.71 4.58 7.63
N ALA A 31 3.73 4.98 6.84
CA ALA A 31 2.32 4.68 7.07
C ALA A 31 1.59 4.45 5.76
N PRO A 32 0.48 3.69 5.77
CA PRO A 32 -0.40 3.60 4.61
C PRO A 32 -0.97 4.98 4.24
N THR A 33 -1.16 5.21 2.94
CA THR A 33 -1.81 6.43 2.43
C THR A 33 -3.33 6.33 2.42
N THR A 34 -3.87 5.20 2.87
CA THR A 34 -5.31 4.95 2.94
C THR A 34 -5.67 4.36 4.29
N PHE A 35 -6.67 4.93 4.94
CA PHE A 35 -7.26 4.43 6.18
C PHE A 35 -8.74 4.09 5.96
N VAL A 36 -9.16 2.90 6.38
CA VAL A 36 -10.58 2.51 6.39
C VAL A 36 -11.09 2.63 7.82
N ALA A 37 -12.14 3.44 7.99
CA ALA A 37 -12.74 3.68 9.30
C ALA A 37 -13.16 2.36 9.98
N GLY A 38 -12.78 2.21 11.25
CA GLY A 38 -13.06 1.01 12.04
C GLY A 38 -12.06 -0.13 11.88
N LEU A 39 -11.05 0.00 11.01
CA LEU A 39 -9.97 -0.98 10.90
C LEU A 39 -8.69 -0.50 11.59
N SER A 40 -7.75 -1.43 11.83
CA SER A 40 -6.42 -1.08 12.32
C SER A 40 -5.66 -0.25 11.27
N TYR A 41 -4.85 0.69 11.72
CA TYR A 41 -3.99 1.52 10.90
C TYR A 41 -2.58 1.49 11.47
N GLU A 42 -1.78 0.55 10.98
CA GLU A 42 -0.43 0.34 11.48
C GLU A 42 0.57 1.28 10.81
N VAL A 43 1.32 2.00 11.63
CA VAL A 43 2.49 2.77 11.21
C VAL A 43 3.76 2.07 11.66
N GLN A 44 4.74 2.03 10.79
CA GLN A 44 6.08 1.51 11.08
C GLN A 44 6.95 2.66 11.59
N ILE A 45 7.71 2.41 12.66
CA ILE A 45 8.67 3.36 13.24
C ILE A 45 10.00 2.63 13.36
N ASP A 46 11.04 3.23 12.82
CA ASP A 46 12.40 2.71 12.88
C ASP A 46 13.30 3.78 13.55
N VAL A 47 14.05 3.38 14.56
CA VAL A 47 15.01 4.25 15.27
C VAL A 47 16.38 3.61 15.16
N GLU A 48 17.35 4.35 14.64
CA GLU A 48 18.74 3.96 14.54
C GLU A 48 19.61 5.00 15.24
N ALA A 49 20.56 4.56 16.03
CA ALA A 49 21.58 5.40 16.65
C ALA A 49 22.97 4.80 16.39
N PRO A 50 23.56 5.02 15.20
CA PRO A 50 24.86 4.43 14.83
C PRO A 50 25.96 4.79 15.84
N GLU A 51 26.00 6.03 16.28
CA GLU A 51 26.97 6.56 17.24
C GLU A 51 26.41 6.68 18.67
N GLY A 52 25.18 6.19 18.90
CA GLY A 52 24.44 6.42 20.13
C GLY A 52 23.81 7.79 20.18
N GLY A 53 23.30 8.18 21.35
CA GLY A 53 22.74 9.51 21.56
C GLY A 53 21.53 9.53 22.47
N THR A 54 20.89 10.68 22.57
CA THR A 54 19.75 10.91 23.45
C THR A 54 18.48 11.12 22.65
N VAL A 55 17.40 10.42 23.01
CA VAL A 55 16.06 10.62 22.47
C VAL A 55 15.05 10.87 23.56
N VAL A 56 13.99 11.62 23.27
CA VAL A 56 12.84 11.75 24.17
C VAL A 56 11.99 10.49 24.02
N ALA A 57 12.20 9.53 24.91
CA ALA A 57 11.83 8.13 24.70
C ALA A 57 10.36 7.80 24.93
N SER A 58 9.66 8.58 25.74
CA SER A 58 8.37 8.14 26.27
C SER A 58 7.23 8.08 25.27
N TRP A 59 7.37 8.71 24.13
CA TRP A 59 6.30 8.85 23.16
C TRP A 59 6.63 8.39 21.73
N LEU A 60 7.87 7.95 21.46
CA LEU A 60 8.28 7.50 20.12
C LEU A 60 7.40 6.38 19.57
N PHE A 61 7.02 5.42 20.43
CA PHE A 61 6.12 4.32 20.10
C PHE A 61 4.73 4.50 20.73
N SER A 62 4.21 5.72 20.70
CA SER A 62 2.87 6.04 21.22
C SER A 62 2.12 6.95 20.26
N PRO A 63 0.78 7.02 20.32
CA PRO A 63 -0.01 7.95 19.51
C PRO A 63 0.38 9.42 19.69
N ALA A 64 1.02 9.78 20.80
CA ALA A 64 1.48 11.14 21.07
C ALA A 64 2.60 11.61 20.14
N ALA A 65 3.32 10.69 19.49
CA ALA A 65 4.32 11.00 18.49
C ALA A 65 3.71 11.50 17.17
N PHE A 66 2.42 11.28 16.96
CA PHE A 66 1.77 11.59 15.70
C PHE A 66 0.86 12.80 15.80
N THR A 67 0.72 13.51 14.68
CA THR A 67 -0.21 14.62 14.51
C THR A 67 -1.19 14.32 13.40
N VAL A 68 -2.43 14.75 13.57
CA VAL A 68 -3.44 14.80 12.52
C VAL A 68 -3.74 16.27 12.24
N ASP A 69 -3.53 16.71 11.00
CA ASP A 69 -3.66 18.11 10.58
C ASP A 69 -2.89 19.08 11.52
N GLY A 70 -1.68 18.66 11.90
CA GLY A 70 -0.79 19.41 12.79
C GLY A 70 -1.14 19.37 14.28
N LYS A 71 -2.21 18.64 14.69
CA LYS A 71 -2.61 18.52 16.10
C LYS A 71 -2.21 17.15 16.64
N PRO A 72 -1.59 17.07 17.83
CA PRO A 72 -1.22 15.80 18.45
C PRO A 72 -2.43 14.86 18.60
N LEU A 73 -2.25 13.56 18.29
CA LEU A 73 -3.27 12.53 18.43
C LEU A 73 -3.63 12.22 19.88
N SER A 74 -2.66 12.39 20.79
CA SER A 74 -2.90 12.26 22.21
C SER A 74 -2.04 13.24 23.01
N LYS A 75 -2.38 13.40 24.29
CA LYS A 75 -1.63 14.27 25.20
C LYS A 75 -0.23 13.71 25.40
N ARG A 76 0.79 14.55 25.21
CA ARG A 76 2.18 14.20 25.51
C ARG A 76 2.38 14.23 27.02
N GLU A 77 2.83 13.09 27.55
CA GLU A 77 3.35 13.03 28.92
C GLU A 77 4.86 13.06 28.85
N ASP A 78 5.45 14.04 29.50
CA ASP A 78 6.91 14.20 29.56
C ASP A 78 7.48 13.14 30.50
N ARG A 79 8.08 12.07 29.94
CA ARG A 79 8.64 10.95 30.73
C ARG A 79 10.18 10.90 30.68
N GLY A 80 10.81 11.98 30.22
CA GLY A 80 12.26 12.11 30.20
C GLY A 80 12.92 11.56 28.92
N THR A 81 14.23 11.53 28.95
CA THR A 81 15.09 11.13 27.83
C THR A 81 15.68 9.75 28.05
N LEU A 82 15.93 9.02 26.98
CA LEU A 82 16.62 7.75 26.95
C LEU A 82 17.97 7.90 26.24
N GLN A 83 19.03 7.38 26.87
CA GLN A 83 20.34 7.27 26.23
C GLN A 83 20.39 6.00 25.41
N LEU A 84 20.65 6.14 24.11
CA LEU A 84 20.82 5.02 23.19
C LEU A 84 22.31 4.71 23.05
N PRO A 85 22.71 3.45 23.20
CA PRO A 85 24.11 3.04 22.93
C PRO A 85 24.43 3.12 21.44
N ALA A 86 25.72 3.23 21.13
CA ALA A 86 26.17 3.15 19.74
C ALA A 86 25.78 1.80 19.10
N GLY A 87 25.34 1.85 17.83
CA GLY A 87 24.84 0.70 17.10
C GLY A 87 23.41 0.28 17.47
N PHE A 88 22.68 1.08 18.24
CA PHE A 88 21.30 0.78 18.60
C PHE A 88 20.38 0.84 17.37
N LYS A 89 19.54 -0.18 17.26
CA LYS A 89 18.47 -0.24 16.26
C LYS A 89 17.22 -0.87 16.88
N ILE A 90 16.08 -0.24 16.63
CA ILE A 90 14.78 -0.79 17.01
C ILE A 90 13.77 -0.48 15.92
N SER A 91 12.94 -1.46 15.63
CA SER A 91 11.79 -1.33 14.73
C SER A 91 10.53 -1.70 15.50
N GLY A 92 9.46 -0.95 15.31
CA GLY A 92 8.18 -1.23 15.92
C GLY A 92 7.00 -0.81 15.04
N ARG A 93 5.85 -1.38 15.34
CA ARG A 93 4.58 -0.99 14.73
C ARG A 93 3.65 -0.44 15.78
N LEU A 94 2.88 0.55 15.40
CA LEU A 94 1.86 1.17 16.26
C LEU A 94 0.54 1.23 15.49
N ASP A 95 -0.51 0.69 16.07
CA ASP A 95 -1.86 0.86 15.53
C ASP A 95 -2.45 2.21 15.98
N LEU A 96 -2.64 3.10 15.02
CA LEU A 96 -3.27 4.40 15.24
C LEU A 96 -4.80 4.36 15.01
N GLY A 97 -5.35 3.29 14.44
CA GLY A 97 -6.77 3.18 14.12
C GLY A 97 -7.71 3.58 15.26
N PRO A 98 -7.51 3.09 16.51
CA PRO A 98 -8.34 3.48 17.65
C PRO A 98 -8.29 4.97 18.04
N HIS A 99 -7.26 5.69 17.58
CA HIS A 99 -7.03 7.11 17.90
C HIS A 99 -7.48 8.04 16.76
N LEU A 100 -7.73 7.50 15.57
CA LEU A 100 -8.17 8.26 14.41
C LEU A 100 -9.71 8.35 14.42
N LYS A 101 -10.22 9.57 14.25
CA LYS A 101 -11.67 9.79 14.17
C LYS A 101 -12.10 9.76 12.71
N PRO A 102 -13.14 8.98 12.35
CA PRO A 102 -13.72 9.03 11.02
C PRO A 102 -14.24 10.46 10.71
N GLY A 103 -14.09 10.89 9.49
CA GLY A 103 -14.63 12.20 9.09
C GLY A 103 -14.16 12.64 7.71
N LYS A 104 -12.90 12.92 7.53
CA LYS A 104 -12.32 13.40 6.27
C LYS A 104 -10.92 12.84 6.10
N SER A 105 -10.41 12.88 4.86
CA SER A 105 -8.98 12.71 4.61
C SER A 105 -8.17 13.71 5.44
N PHE A 106 -6.99 13.33 5.90
CA PHE A 106 -6.19 14.12 6.83
C PHE A 106 -4.70 14.01 6.50
N LYS A 107 -3.92 14.93 7.05
CA LYS A 107 -2.45 14.86 7.00
C LYS A 107 -1.94 14.23 8.28
N LEU A 108 -1.29 13.06 8.15
CA LEU A 108 -0.58 12.41 9.25
C LEU A 108 0.85 12.89 9.25
N GLY A 109 1.28 13.48 10.36
CA GLY A 109 2.65 13.90 10.57
C GLY A 109 3.26 13.20 11.78
N PHE A 110 4.58 13.18 11.84
CA PHE A 110 5.34 12.72 12.99
C PHE A 110 6.00 13.93 13.67
N ALA A 111 5.72 14.10 14.94
CA ALA A 111 6.12 15.31 15.66
C ALA A 111 7.29 15.02 16.59
N THR A 112 8.50 14.99 16.06
CA THR A 112 9.73 14.89 16.84
C THR A 112 10.75 15.94 16.39
N ASP A 113 11.67 16.28 17.28
CA ASP A 113 12.80 17.16 16.98
C ASP A 113 13.88 16.45 16.14
N ILE A 114 13.76 15.14 15.94
CA ILE A 114 14.74 14.29 15.24
C ILE A 114 14.22 13.66 13.93
N SER A 115 13.00 14.04 13.49
CA SER A 115 12.42 13.56 12.24
C SER A 115 11.93 14.75 11.41
N ASP A 116 12.50 14.90 10.23
CA ASP A 116 12.11 15.90 9.22
C ASP A 116 11.15 15.33 8.18
N GLY A 117 10.45 14.22 8.51
CA GLY A 117 9.53 13.58 7.59
C GLY A 117 8.33 14.47 7.25
N GLU A 118 8.13 14.72 5.95
CA GLU A 118 6.94 15.44 5.47
C GLU A 118 5.65 14.70 5.87
N PRO A 119 4.59 15.42 6.22
CA PRO A 119 3.30 14.79 6.52
C PRO A 119 2.75 14.01 5.33
N ILE A 120 2.23 12.82 5.59
CA ILE A 120 1.60 11.94 4.61
C ILE A 120 0.11 12.32 4.50
N GLU A 121 -0.37 12.54 3.28
CA GLU A 121 -1.80 12.70 3.06
C GLU A 121 -2.48 11.34 3.08
N VAL A 122 -3.46 11.16 3.97
CA VAL A 122 -4.18 9.90 4.19
C VAL A 122 -5.62 10.05 3.69
N GLN A 123 -5.97 9.22 2.71
CA GLN A 123 -7.33 9.11 2.24
C GLN A 123 -8.16 8.27 3.22
N LEU A 124 -9.26 8.82 3.70
CA LEU A 124 -10.21 8.09 4.51
C LEU A 124 -11.28 7.43 3.65
N LEU A 125 -11.46 6.13 3.86
CA LEU A 125 -12.53 5.33 3.25
C LEU A 125 -13.43 4.74 4.35
N GLU A 126 -14.63 4.33 3.98
CA GLU A 126 -15.53 3.55 4.82
C GLU A 126 -15.86 2.22 4.15
N LEU A 127 -16.21 1.22 4.94
CA LEU A 127 -16.69 -0.06 4.42
C LEU A 127 -18.01 0.14 3.67
N ALA A 128 -18.21 -0.61 2.60
CA ALA A 128 -19.51 -0.69 1.96
C ALA A 128 -20.57 -1.17 2.97
N PRO A 129 -21.79 -0.62 2.94
CA PRO A 129 -22.86 -1.05 3.84
C PRO A 129 -23.26 -2.52 3.59
N ASP A 130 -23.86 -3.13 4.60
CA ASP A 130 -24.39 -4.48 4.48
C ASP A 130 -25.60 -4.56 3.54
N GLY A 131 -25.83 -5.74 2.98
CA GLY A 131 -27.02 -6.05 2.18
C GLY A 131 -26.97 -5.55 0.73
N LEU A 132 -25.79 -5.23 0.19
CA LEU A 132 -25.64 -4.86 -1.21
C LEU A 132 -25.65 -6.08 -2.13
N ASP A 133 -26.33 -5.92 -3.27
CA ASP A 133 -26.29 -6.88 -4.38
C ASP A 133 -25.60 -6.23 -5.59
N PHE A 134 -24.29 -6.48 -5.72
CA PHE A 134 -23.48 -5.93 -6.79
C PHE A 134 -23.87 -6.49 -8.17
N MET A 135 -24.46 -7.70 -8.20
CA MET A 135 -24.88 -8.31 -9.46
C MET A 135 -26.12 -7.64 -10.04
N ALA A 136 -27.02 -7.14 -9.20
CA ALA A 136 -28.22 -6.41 -9.60
C ALA A 136 -28.06 -4.87 -9.62
N MET A 137 -26.95 -4.35 -9.04
CA MET A 137 -26.74 -2.90 -8.90
C MET A 137 -26.63 -2.18 -10.26
N PRO A 138 -27.25 -0.99 -10.45
CA PRO A 138 -27.02 -0.16 -11.63
C PRO A 138 -25.56 0.20 -11.87
N ILE A 139 -25.13 0.28 -13.13
CA ILE A 139 -23.71 0.50 -13.50
C ILE A 139 -23.17 1.81 -12.91
N ASP A 140 -23.95 2.87 -12.95
CA ASP A 140 -23.61 4.19 -12.41
C ASP A 140 -23.36 4.19 -10.90
N GLN A 141 -23.94 3.23 -10.19
CA GLN A 141 -23.72 3.08 -8.75
C GLN A 141 -22.45 2.27 -8.42
N LEU A 142 -22.05 1.33 -9.28
CA LEU A 142 -20.84 0.54 -9.07
C LEU A 142 -19.59 1.39 -8.99
N SER A 143 -19.51 2.49 -9.73
CA SER A 143 -18.36 3.41 -9.73
C SER A 143 -18.10 4.13 -8.40
N LYS A 144 -19.02 4.05 -7.44
CA LYS A 144 -18.87 4.61 -6.10
C LYS A 144 -17.98 3.76 -5.20
N PHE A 145 -17.79 2.48 -5.57
CA PHE A 145 -17.06 1.52 -4.78
C PHE A 145 -15.66 1.27 -5.33
N ASN A 146 -14.73 1.13 -4.40
CA ASN A 146 -13.37 0.68 -4.62
C ASN A 146 -13.17 -0.64 -3.89
N VAL A 147 -12.04 -1.30 -4.10
CA VAL A 147 -11.64 -2.48 -3.34
C VAL A 147 -10.31 -2.20 -2.65
N LEU A 148 -10.25 -2.44 -1.36
CA LEU A 148 -9.03 -2.50 -0.58
C LEU A 148 -8.58 -3.97 -0.52
N LEU A 149 -7.43 -4.28 -1.10
CA LEU A 149 -6.71 -5.54 -0.90
C LEU A 149 -5.66 -5.32 0.20
N ARG A 150 -5.96 -5.77 1.42
CA ARG A 150 -5.01 -5.77 2.53
C ARG A 150 -4.09 -6.97 2.39
N THR A 151 -2.83 -6.75 2.12
CA THR A 151 -1.87 -7.83 1.89
C THR A 151 -0.81 -7.89 2.97
N ASN A 152 -0.09 -9.00 3.06
CA ASN A 152 1.08 -9.12 3.94
C ASN A 152 2.29 -8.24 3.48
N ARG A 153 2.13 -7.52 2.35
CA ARG A 153 3.14 -6.58 1.82
C ARG A 153 2.67 -5.11 1.84
N GLY A 154 1.47 -4.85 2.36
CA GLY A 154 0.85 -3.53 2.43
C GLY A 154 -0.51 -3.50 1.73
N ASP A 155 -1.19 -2.40 1.86
CA ASP A 155 -2.53 -2.19 1.32
C ASP A 155 -2.47 -1.73 -0.14
N ILE A 156 -3.37 -2.27 -0.98
CA ILE A 156 -3.56 -1.87 -2.38
C ILE A 156 -5.02 -1.47 -2.55
N VAL A 157 -5.28 -0.22 -2.93
CA VAL A 157 -6.63 0.23 -3.25
C VAL A 157 -6.80 0.25 -4.75
N VAL A 158 -7.84 -0.42 -5.24
CA VAL A 158 -8.16 -0.48 -6.67
C VAL A 158 -9.54 0.10 -6.93
N LYS A 159 -9.67 0.84 -8.02
CA LYS A 159 -10.91 1.34 -8.58
C LYS A 159 -11.34 0.42 -9.72
N VAL A 160 -12.62 0.09 -9.78
CA VAL A 160 -13.20 -0.64 -10.92
C VAL A 160 -13.71 0.34 -12.00
N TRP A 161 -13.79 -0.12 -13.24
CA TRP A 161 -14.31 0.62 -14.41
C TRP A 161 -15.60 -0.03 -14.94
N PRO A 162 -16.75 0.16 -14.28
CA PRO A 162 -17.99 -0.49 -14.66
C PRO A 162 -18.56 0.01 -15.99
N ASP A 163 -18.15 1.18 -16.46
CA ASP A 163 -18.46 1.74 -17.78
C ASP A 163 -17.66 1.06 -18.92
N VAL A 164 -16.53 0.45 -18.60
CA VAL A 164 -15.64 -0.24 -19.56
C VAL A 164 -15.92 -1.73 -19.59
N ALA A 165 -16.04 -2.36 -18.41
CA ALA A 165 -16.23 -3.80 -18.24
C ALA A 165 -17.23 -4.09 -17.12
N PRO A 166 -18.55 -3.88 -17.38
CA PRO A 166 -19.58 -3.95 -16.34
C PRO A 166 -19.67 -5.31 -15.65
N ASN A 167 -19.55 -6.41 -16.40
CA ASN A 167 -19.70 -7.75 -15.84
C ASN A 167 -18.48 -8.14 -14.99
N HIS A 168 -17.27 -7.75 -15.43
CA HIS A 168 -16.05 -7.98 -14.65
C HIS A 168 -16.01 -7.14 -13.39
N ALA A 169 -16.41 -5.86 -13.46
CA ALA A 169 -16.52 -4.98 -12.31
C ALA A 169 -17.51 -5.51 -11.26
N ARG A 170 -18.72 -5.94 -11.70
CA ARG A 170 -19.72 -6.56 -10.82
C ARG A 170 -19.18 -7.79 -10.13
N ASN A 171 -18.63 -8.71 -10.93
CA ASN A 171 -18.11 -9.97 -10.42
C ASN A 171 -16.99 -9.77 -9.41
N PHE A 172 -16.07 -8.83 -9.67
CA PHE A 172 -14.96 -8.55 -8.78
C PHE A 172 -15.44 -7.91 -7.45
N LEU A 173 -16.38 -6.96 -7.52
CA LEU A 173 -16.99 -6.38 -6.31
C LEU A 173 -17.77 -7.41 -5.52
N ASP A 174 -18.60 -8.24 -6.17
CA ASP A 174 -19.40 -9.29 -5.53
C ASP A 174 -18.52 -10.35 -4.86
N LEU A 175 -17.48 -10.83 -5.55
CA LEU A 175 -16.54 -11.79 -4.96
C LEU A 175 -15.76 -11.19 -3.78
N THR A 176 -15.40 -9.90 -3.87
CA THR A 176 -14.79 -9.19 -2.76
C THR A 176 -15.73 -9.08 -1.57
N TYR A 177 -16.98 -8.70 -1.82
CA TYR A 177 -17.99 -8.48 -0.79
C TYR A 177 -18.43 -9.77 -0.06
N THR A 178 -18.27 -10.90 -0.73
CA THR A 178 -18.56 -12.24 -0.19
C THR A 178 -17.32 -12.95 0.36
N ASP A 179 -16.27 -12.19 0.70
CA ASP A 179 -15.01 -12.67 1.28
C ASP A 179 -14.31 -13.75 0.41
N PHE A 180 -14.62 -13.80 -0.89
CA PHE A 180 -14.06 -14.83 -1.77
C PHE A 180 -12.53 -14.73 -1.89
N TYR A 181 -11.97 -13.52 -1.84
CA TYR A 181 -10.55 -13.27 -2.00
C TYR A 181 -9.75 -13.29 -0.70
N ASP A 182 -10.42 -13.40 0.45
CA ASP A 182 -9.75 -13.47 1.74
C ASP A 182 -8.84 -14.70 1.81
N GLU A 183 -7.64 -14.51 2.35
CA GLU A 183 -6.59 -15.51 2.50
C GLU A 183 -6.08 -16.14 1.18
N THR A 184 -6.47 -15.59 0.03
CA THR A 184 -5.92 -16.00 -1.27
C THR A 184 -4.53 -15.43 -1.49
N THR A 185 -3.78 -16.00 -2.45
CA THR A 185 -2.41 -15.58 -2.73
C THR A 185 -2.23 -15.07 -4.16
N PHE A 186 -1.25 -14.20 -4.34
CA PHE A 186 -0.67 -13.94 -5.65
C PHE A 186 0.26 -15.12 -5.99
N HIS A 187 -0.30 -16.10 -6.67
CA HIS A 187 0.36 -17.37 -6.97
C HIS A 187 1.34 -17.32 -8.14
N ARG A 188 1.28 -16.24 -8.95
CA ARG A 188 2.19 -15.98 -10.07
C ARG A 188 2.58 -14.50 -10.09
N VAL A 189 3.90 -14.23 -9.97
CA VAL A 189 4.45 -12.87 -9.98
C VAL A 189 5.63 -12.82 -10.95
N ILE A 190 5.67 -11.78 -11.79
CA ILE A 190 6.74 -11.57 -12.77
C ILE A 190 7.13 -10.09 -12.76
N PRO A 191 8.33 -9.75 -12.26
CA PRO A 191 8.83 -8.38 -12.28
C PRO A 191 8.81 -7.78 -13.69
N GLY A 192 8.36 -6.52 -13.81
CA GLY A 192 8.23 -5.83 -15.09
C GLY A 192 7.01 -6.24 -15.91
N PHE A 193 6.21 -7.21 -15.43
CA PHE A 193 5.00 -7.67 -16.12
C PHE A 193 3.75 -7.52 -15.24
N MET A 194 3.49 -8.46 -14.31
CA MET A 194 2.27 -8.44 -13.49
C MET A 194 2.40 -9.28 -12.21
N ILE A 195 1.44 -9.11 -11.31
CA ILE A 195 1.14 -10.02 -10.19
C ILE A 195 -0.26 -10.58 -10.40
N GLN A 196 -0.43 -11.91 -10.33
CA GLN A 196 -1.70 -12.61 -10.58
C GLN A 196 -2.14 -13.38 -9.34
N GLY A 197 -3.41 -13.20 -8.97
CA GLY A 197 -4.03 -13.85 -7.82
C GLY A 197 -5.51 -14.14 -8.04
N GLY A 198 -6.26 -14.30 -6.92
CA GLY A 198 -7.71 -14.53 -6.94
C GLY A 198 -8.12 -15.99 -7.12
N ASP A 199 -7.19 -16.92 -7.02
CA ASP A 199 -7.46 -18.36 -6.98
C ASP A 199 -7.45 -18.85 -5.52
N ARG A 200 -8.59 -19.31 -5.03
CA ARG A 200 -8.71 -19.87 -3.65
C ARG A 200 -7.85 -21.11 -3.42
N THR A 201 -7.52 -21.84 -4.49
CA THR A 201 -6.67 -23.03 -4.36
C THR A 201 -5.18 -22.68 -4.34
N GLY A 202 -4.81 -21.47 -4.76
CA GLY A 202 -3.42 -21.02 -4.89
C GLY A 202 -2.61 -21.79 -5.94
N SER A 203 -3.26 -22.64 -6.75
CA SER A 203 -2.63 -23.49 -7.76
C SER A 203 -2.44 -22.79 -9.11
N GLY A 204 -3.25 -21.76 -9.38
CA GLY A 204 -3.41 -21.12 -10.68
C GLY A 204 -4.49 -21.78 -11.55
N GLY A 205 -5.06 -22.91 -11.11
CA GLY A 205 -6.11 -23.65 -11.84
C GLY A 205 -7.52 -23.48 -11.29
N GLY A 206 -7.67 -22.77 -10.16
CA GLY A 206 -8.98 -22.56 -9.54
C GLY A 206 -9.86 -21.59 -10.31
N THR A 207 -11.19 -21.80 -10.20
CA THR A 207 -12.22 -20.98 -10.83
C THR A 207 -13.19 -20.46 -9.77
N GLY A 208 -13.89 -19.38 -10.07
CA GLY A 208 -14.96 -18.83 -9.26
C GLY A 208 -16.34 -19.37 -9.62
N PRO A 209 -17.39 -18.86 -8.96
CA PRO A 209 -18.76 -19.34 -9.16
C PRO A 209 -19.38 -18.94 -10.50
N ARG A 210 -18.77 -18.01 -11.23
CA ARG A 210 -19.28 -17.50 -12.53
C ARG A 210 -18.20 -17.52 -13.58
N GLN A 211 -18.61 -17.76 -14.81
CA GLN A 211 -17.79 -17.61 -16.00
C GLN A 211 -18.13 -16.27 -16.68
N LEU A 212 -17.12 -15.56 -17.15
CA LEU A 212 -17.26 -14.22 -17.72
C LEU A 212 -16.87 -14.23 -19.19
N THR A 213 -17.71 -13.58 -20.00
CA THR A 213 -17.41 -13.30 -21.39
C THR A 213 -16.43 -12.14 -21.50
N LEU A 214 -15.50 -12.20 -22.44
CA LEU A 214 -14.55 -11.13 -22.72
C LEU A 214 -15.28 -9.80 -22.96
N GLU A 215 -14.85 -8.76 -22.25
CA GLU A 215 -15.27 -7.36 -22.46
C GLU A 215 -14.05 -6.57 -22.97
N PRO A 216 -13.80 -6.60 -24.29
CA PRO A 216 -12.62 -5.93 -24.85
C PRO A 216 -12.79 -4.41 -24.81
N SER A 217 -11.69 -3.71 -24.58
CA SER A 217 -11.67 -2.25 -24.56
C SER A 217 -10.37 -1.70 -25.15
N GLU A 218 -10.34 -0.40 -25.41
CA GLU A 218 -9.13 0.32 -25.82
C GLU A 218 -8.23 0.71 -24.63
N LYS A 219 -8.58 0.30 -23.41
CA LYS A 219 -7.76 0.57 -22.22
C LYS A 219 -6.45 -0.18 -22.33
N PRO A 220 -5.28 0.53 -22.34
CA PRO A 220 -4.00 -0.13 -22.48
C PRO A 220 -3.61 -0.83 -21.17
N HIS A 221 -2.92 -1.98 -21.29
CA HIS A 221 -2.34 -2.69 -20.16
C HIS A 221 -1.03 -2.02 -19.74
N VAL A 222 -1.13 -0.90 -19.04
CA VAL A 222 0.00 -0.16 -18.45
C VAL A 222 0.10 -0.45 -16.96
N ARG A 223 1.24 -0.07 -16.36
CA ARG A 223 1.47 -0.22 -14.93
C ARG A 223 0.28 0.31 -14.09
N GLY A 224 -0.19 -0.52 -13.15
CA GLY A 224 -1.31 -0.24 -12.26
C GLY A 224 -2.68 -0.68 -12.78
N VAL A 225 -2.82 -1.07 -14.04
CA VAL A 225 -4.09 -1.58 -14.59
C VAL A 225 -4.43 -2.94 -13.99
N LEU A 226 -5.70 -3.10 -13.60
CA LEU A 226 -6.31 -4.35 -13.15
C LEU A 226 -7.01 -5.03 -14.32
N SER A 227 -6.69 -6.29 -14.57
CA SER A 227 -7.24 -7.07 -15.68
C SER A 227 -7.58 -8.49 -15.25
N MET A 228 -8.53 -9.10 -15.95
CA MET A 228 -9.00 -10.45 -15.63
C MET A 228 -8.17 -11.51 -16.33
N ALA A 229 -7.66 -12.46 -15.57
CA ALA A 229 -7.00 -13.64 -16.12
C ALA A 229 -8.03 -14.61 -16.71
N ARG A 230 -7.63 -15.33 -17.75
CA ARG A 230 -8.47 -16.31 -18.42
C ARG A 230 -7.65 -17.49 -18.95
N THR A 231 -8.33 -18.55 -19.31
CA THR A 231 -7.76 -19.65 -20.10
C THR A 231 -7.53 -19.23 -21.56
N ASN A 232 -7.20 -20.16 -22.43
CA ASN A 232 -7.14 -19.91 -23.88
C ASN A 232 -8.51 -19.54 -24.48
N ASP A 233 -9.60 -19.96 -23.83
CA ASP A 233 -10.95 -19.52 -24.18
C ASP A 233 -11.13 -18.03 -23.83
N PRO A 234 -11.49 -17.16 -24.78
CA PRO A 234 -11.81 -15.76 -24.50
C PRO A 234 -12.91 -15.58 -23.43
N ASN A 235 -13.81 -16.54 -23.31
CA ASN A 235 -14.89 -16.56 -22.33
C ASN A 235 -14.55 -17.39 -21.08
N GLY A 236 -13.28 -17.75 -20.89
CA GLY A 236 -12.81 -18.57 -19.78
C GLY A 236 -12.37 -17.77 -18.53
N ALA A 237 -12.69 -16.49 -18.46
CA ALA A 237 -12.45 -15.66 -17.29
C ALA A 237 -13.43 -16.02 -16.16
N SER A 238 -13.03 -15.84 -14.90
CA SER A 238 -13.87 -16.15 -13.74
C SER A 238 -13.52 -15.29 -12.52
N CYS A 239 -12.59 -15.73 -11.66
CA CYS A 239 -12.22 -15.03 -10.43
C CYS A 239 -10.77 -14.54 -10.43
N GLN A 240 -9.89 -15.13 -11.22
CA GLN A 240 -8.49 -14.76 -11.21
C GLN A 240 -8.26 -13.42 -11.90
N PHE A 241 -7.51 -12.56 -11.26
CA PHE A 241 -7.14 -11.25 -11.78
C PHE A 241 -5.63 -11.02 -11.69
N PHE A 242 -5.16 -10.04 -12.44
CA PHE A 242 -3.79 -9.58 -12.32
C PHE A 242 -3.70 -8.05 -12.28
N ILE A 243 -2.68 -7.56 -11.59
CA ILE A 243 -2.33 -6.14 -11.54
C ILE A 243 -1.04 -5.96 -12.32
N MET A 244 -1.05 -5.04 -13.27
CA MET A 244 0.11 -4.75 -14.09
C MET A 244 1.23 -4.09 -13.28
N HIS A 245 2.40 -4.72 -13.24
CA HIS A 245 3.62 -4.13 -12.68
C HIS A 245 4.41 -3.35 -13.74
N GLY A 246 4.26 -3.69 -15.00
CA GLY A 246 4.83 -3.00 -16.16
C GLY A 246 3.81 -2.84 -17.28
N ASN A 247 4.28 -2.47 -18.47
CA ASN A 247 3.43 -2.28 -19.65
C ASN A 247 3.45 -3.54 -20.55
N ALA A 248 2.27 -3.97 -21.06
CA ALA A 248 2.14 -5.17 -21.87
C ALA A 248 1.14 -4.97 -23.02
N LYS A 249 1.53 -4.22 -24.04
CA LYS A 249 0.68 -3.90 -25.19
C LYS A 249 0.07 -5.13 -25.89
N HIS A 250 0.73 -6.29 -25.83
CA HIS A 250 0.23 -7.53 -26.43
C HIS A 250 -1.03 -8.08 -25.75
N LEU A 251 -1.42 -7.56 -24.57
CA LEU A 251 -2.65 -7.92 -23.88
C LEU A 251 -3.84 -7.04 -24.30
N ASP A 252 -3.58 -5.88 -24.95
CA ASP A 252 -4.61 -4.92 -25.32
C ASP A 252 -5.62 -5.57 -26.28
N GLY A 253 -6.91 -5.40 -25.99
CA GLY A 253 -8.00 -6.03 -26.72
C GLY A 253 -8.12 -7.54 -26.58
N GLN A 254 -7.16 -8.22 -25.93
CA GLN A 254 -7.14 -9.68 -25.72
C GLN A 254 -7.59 -10.08 -24.32
N TYR A 255 -7.41 -9.20 -23.35
CA TYR A 255 -7.82 -9.38 -21.96
C TYR A 255 -8.73 -8.22 -21.53
N THR A 256 -9.61 -8.49 -20.57
CA THR A 256 -10.51 -7.48 -20.06
C THR A 256 -9.82 -6.65 -18.98
N ALA A 257 -9.39 -5.43 -19.32
CA ALA A 257 -8.99 -4.42 -18.35
C ALA A 257 -10.27 -3.84 -17.72
N PHE A 258 -10.38 -3.90 -16.38
CA PHE A 258 -11.62 -3.53 -15.69
C PHE A 258 -11.39 -2.62 -14.47
N GLY A 259 -10.16 -2.14 -14.26
CA GLY A 259 -9.85 -1.24 -13.15
C GLY A 259 -8.40 -0.79 -13.12
N GLU A 260 -8.06 -0.05 -12.09
CA GLU A 260 -6.71 0.47 -11.85
C GLU A 260 -6.40 0.60 -10.36
N VAL A 261 -5.13 0.57 -10.01
CA VAL A 261 -4.63 0.87 -8.67
C VAL A 261 -4.69 2.38 -8.42
N LEU A 262 -5.39 2.78 -7.35
CA LEU A 262 -5.44 4.17 -6.88
C LEU A 262 -4.28 4.48 -5.92
N SER A 263 -3.95 3.53 -5.04
CA SER A 263 -2.84 3.64 -4.09
C SER A 263 -2.27 2.27 -3.76
N GLY A 264 -1.03 2.21 -3.29
CA GLY A 264 -0.37 0.96 -2.89
C GLY A 264 0.45 0.29 -4.00
N MET A 265 0.88 1.03 -5.04
CA MET A 265 1.77 0.48 -6.06
C MET A 265 3.13 0.03 -5.50
N ASP A 266 3.57 0.57 -4.38
CA ASP A 266 4.74 0.11 -3.62
C ASP A 266 4.54 -1.29 -3.02
N ALA A 267 3.32 -1.63 -2.58
CA ALA A 267 2.97 -3.01 -2.18
C ALA A 267 2.98 -3.96 -3.39
N VAL A 268 2.46 -3.51 -4.55
CA VAL A 268 2.56 -4.27 -5.81
C VAL A 268 4.03 -4.54 -6.18
N ASP A 269 4.91 -3.56 -6.02
CA ASP A 269 6.35 -3.70 -6.29
C ASP A 269 7.00 -4.74 -5.37
N ARG A 270 6.71 -4.67 -4.07
CA ARG A 270 7.21 -5.67 -3.08
C ARG A 270 6.73 -7.08 -3.40
N ILE A 271 5.48 -7.24 -3.84
CA ILE A 271 4.94 -8.54 -4.26
C ILE A 271 5.61 -9.02 -5.56
N ALA A 272 5.71 -8.14 -6.57
CA ALA A 272 6.26 -8.49 -7.87
C ALA A 272 7.74 -8.89 -7.82
N THR A 273 8.50 -8.31 -6.89
CA THR A 273 9.94 -8.55 -6.71
C THR A 273 10.26 -9.61 -5.65
N ALA A 274 9.25 -10.29 -5.10
CA ALA A 274 9.44 -11.40 -4.18
C ALA A 274 10.28 -12.51 -4.84
N ALA A 275 11.09 -13.19 -4.05
CA ALA A 275 11.87 -14.33 -4.53
C ALA A 275 10.93 -15.43 -5.05
N THR A 276 11.23 -15.92 -6.25
CA THR A 276 10.38 -16.90 -6.95
C THR A 276 11.11 -18.20 -7.22
N GLY A 277 10.35 -19.28 -7.21
CA GLY A 277 10.75 -20.62 -7.68
C GLY A 277 10.05 -20.97 -8.99
N ARG A 278 10.40 -22.15 -9.50
CA ARG A 278 9.87 -22.65 -10.77
C ARG A 278 8.39 -23.03 -10.68
N SER A 279 7.61 -22.59 -11.68
CA SER A 279 6.23 -23.00 -11.90
C SER A 279 6.07 -23.30 -13.39
N GLY A 280 5.96 -24.58 -13.75
CA GLY A 280 6.00 -25.01 -15.15
C GLY A 280 7.29 -24.59 -15.84
N SER A 281 7.20 -23.80 -16.91
CA SER A 281 8.35 -23.26 -17.66
C SER A 281 8.89 -21.92 -17.13
N GLU A 282 8.22 -21.29 -16.14
CA GLU A 282 8.56 -19.95 -15.62
C GLU A 282 9.10 -20.01 -14.19
N ASN A 283 9.91 -19.00 -13.83
CA ASN A 283 10.23 -18.68 -12.44
C ASN A 283 9.27 -17.59 -11.97
N SER A 284 8.10 -17.98 -11.51
CA SER A 284 7.01 -17.04 -11.23
C SER A 284 6.22 -17.33 -9.96
N ARG A 285 6.43 -18.50 -9.33
CA ARG A 285 5.77 -18.83 -8.07
C ARG A 285 6.56 -18.26 -6.89
N PRO A 286 5.97 -17.38 -6.08
CA PRO A 286 6.65 -16.87 -4.89
C PRO A 286 7.08 -18.02 -3.96
N LEU A 287 8.32 -17.94 -3.44
CA LEU A 287 8.83 -18.91 -2.44
C LEU A 287 8.16 -18.72 -1.09
N GLU A 288 7.85 -17.45 -0.75
CA GLU A 288 7.03 -17.10 0.40
C GLU A 288 5.65 -16.64 -0.08
N PRO A 289 4.56 -17.06 0.56
CA PRO A 289 3.22 -16.64 0.16
C PRO A 289 3.07 -15.12 0.15
N GLN A 290 2.59 -14.59 -0.96
CA GLN A 290 2.17 -13.19 -1.11
C GLN A 290 0.66 -13.16 -0.95
N THR A 291 0.18 -12.92 0.28
CA THR A 291 -1.20 -13.20 0.68
C THR A 291 -2.05 -11.93 0.71
N ILE A 292 -3.25 -12.02 0.17
CA ILE A 292 -4.35 -11.10 0.42
C ILE A 292 -4.99 -11.53 1.75
N LEU A 293 -4.65 -10.85 2.83
CA LEU A 293 -5.17 -11.15 4.17
C LEU A 293 -6.67 -10.89 4.25
N ARG A 294 -7.11 -9.78 3.62
CA ARG A 294 -8.52 -9.41 3.47
C ARG A 294 -8.72 -8.60 2.20
N ALA A 295 -9.84 -8.81 1.55
CA ALA A 295 -10.33 -7.97 0.46
C ALA A 295 -11.65 -7.32 0.89
N LEU A 296 -11.76 -6.00 0.80
CA LEU A 296 -12.87 -5.24 1.35
C LEU A 296 -13.43 -4.29 0.30
N VAL A 297 -14.74 -4.29 0.13
CA VAL A 297 -15.40 -3.25 -0.67
C VAL A 297 -15.51 -2.00 0.18
N VAL A 298 -15.01 -0.90 -0.35
CA VAL A 298 -14.92 0.39 0.35
C VAL A 298 -15.45 1.52 -0.53
N GLN A 299 -15.80 2.63 0.10
CA GLN A 299 -16.23 3.85 -0.59
C GLN A 299 -15.62 5.08 0.07
N PRO A 300 -15.44 6.20 -0.66
CA PRO A 300 -15.05 7.47 -0.05
C PRO A 300 -16.06 7.90 1.02
N VAL A 301 -15.56 8.42 2.14
CA VAL A 301 -16.41 9.05 3.16
C VAL A 301 -17.08 10.28 2.57
N LYS A 302 -18.39 10.43 2.77
CA LYS A 302 -19.21 11.53 2.23
C LYS A 302 -19.01 12.84 3.00
#